data_61ff957b20053e6d38d3eece6d115548
#
_entry.id   61ff957b20053e6d38d3eece6d115548
#
_cell.length_a   1.000
_cell.length_b   1.000
_cell.length_c   1.000
_cell.angle_alpha   90.00
_cell.angle_beta   90.00
_cell.angle_gamma   90.00
#
_symmetry.space_group_name_H-M   'P 1'
#
loop_
_entity.id
_entity.type
_entity.pdbx_description
1 polymer ?
#
loop_
_entity_poly.entity_id
_entity_poly.type
_entity_poly.pdbx_seq_one_letter_code
_entity_poly.pdbx_strand_id
1 'polypeptide(L)'
;INEDRDKTEPDVNVIFVMNESFSDPTELEGINLKVDPIPFIRALADNSYNGEILSPGYGGGTANIEFEALTGFSMEPFSANITSPYTQFLSTIERFPSVVSRLKDAGYATTAIHPFNTTMYKRKENYNVLGFDAFIYDTTMSFTERIDTNPYISDKAAYEQAFQKLNETPEKDFIHLVTMQNHAPYTDKYTDIPTYEESGIKDPDARNYLQDLIYSDQALELFASQLAELDEPTVVVFWGDHLSSVFGGKVYEANTVPDMHKTPLRIFSNYESNYKDLGTISPIYFYTEVLEMTQTRLSPFDALLETLQSEVPAFEKSMYLNAETGVYVSSREDLSEEAREILLDYDQIQYDVLTGKRYSLENDFFK
;
A
#
# COMPACT_ATOMS: atom_id res chain seq x y z
N ILE A 1 3.53 -21.68 15.03
CA ILE A 1 3.22 -20.68 13.97
C ILE A 1 3.25 -21.37 12.58
N ASN A 2 4.22 -22.22 12.26
CA ASN A 2 4.35 -22.87 10.94
C ASN A 2 3.82 -24.30 10.84
N GLU A 3 3.06 -24.81 11.83
CA GLU A 3 2.64 -26.23 11.88
C GLU A 3 1.73 -26.64 10.71
N ASP A 4 0.89 -25.70 10.23
CA ASP A 4 -0.07 -25.93 9.13
C ASP A 4 0.33 -25.25 7.81
N ARG A 5 1.56 -24.73 7.70
CA ARG A 5 2.06 -23.99 6.54
C ARG A 5 3.11 -24.84 5.81
N ASP A 6 2.77 -25.39 4.66
CA ASP A 6 3.61 -26.36 3.92
C ASP A 6 4.50 -25.70 2.86
N LYS A 7 4.12 -24.52 2.35
CA LYS A 7 4.84 -23.84 1.27
C LYS A 7 5.97 -22.99 1.80
N THR A 8 7.09 -22.96 1.09
CA THR A 8 8.27 -22.12 1.39
C THR A 8 8.14 -20.72 0.78
N GLU A 9 7.38 -20.57 -0.31
CA GLU A 9 7.05 -19.33 -1.00
C GLU A 9 5.57 -19.33 -1.43
N PRO A 10 4.96 -18.19 -1.74
CA PRO A 10 3.53 -18.09 -2.07
C PRO A 10 3.06 -18.93 -3.25
N ASP A 11 3.95 -19.27 -4.20
CA ASP A 11 3.65 -20.03 -5.43
C ASP A 11 2.50 -19.46 -6.27
N VAL A 12 2.31 -18.17 -6.20
CA VAL A 12 1.35 -17.37 -6.97
C VAL A 12 2.02 -16.07 -7.44
N ASN A 13 1.50 -15.40 -8.46
CA ASN A 13 1.91 -14.01 -8.71
C ASN A 13 1.44 -13.12 -7.56
N VAL A 14 2.25 -12.14 -7.20
CA VAL A 14 1.93 -11.17 -6.15
C VAL A 14 2.01 -9.77 -6.73
N ILE A 15 0.91 -9.01 -6.64
CA ILE A 15 0.84 -7.64 -7.15
C ILE A 15 0.52 -6.70 -5.99
N PHE A 16 1.41 -5.76 -5.73
CA PHE A 16 1.18 -4.66 -4.81
C PHE A 16 0.78 -3.43 -5.60
N VAL A 17 -0.45 -2.95 -5.38
CA VAL A 17 -0.99 -1.76 -6.01
C VAL A 17 -1.17 -0.66 -4.98
N MET A 18 -0.26 0.30 -4.99
CA MET A 18 -0.40 1.54 -4.24
C MET A 18 -1.07 2.58 -5.14
N ASN A 19 -2.34 2.85 -4.87
CA ASN A 19 -3.10 3.81 -5.66
C ASN A 19 -2.98 5.21 -5.05
N GLU A 20 -2.40 6.11 -5.83
CA GLU A 20 -2.14 7.51 -5.44
C GLU A 20 -3.39 8.20 -4.94
N SER A 21 -3.33 8.75 -3.74
CA SER A 21 -4.41 9.53 -3.08
C SER A 21 -5.78 8.83 -3.08
N PHE A 22 -5.84 7.50 -3.18
CA PHE A 22 -7.10 6.77 -3.20
C PHE A 22 -7.66 6.65 -1.78
N SER A 23 -8.86 7.17 -1.55
CA SER A 23 -9.51 7.15 -0.24
C SER A 23 -11.02 6.94 -0.36
N ASP A 24 -11.66 6.69 0.77
CA ASP A 24 -13.11 6.68 0.87
C ASP A 24 -13.61 7.96 1.54
N PRO A 25 -14.00 8.97 0.75
CA PRO A 25 -14.49 10.21 1.33
C PRO A 25 -15.85 10.08 2.02
N THR A 26 -16.57 8.96 1.85
CA THR A 26 -17.86 8.75 2.52
C THR A 26 -17.71 8.40 4.01
N GLU A 27 -16.52 7.99 4.43
CA GLU A 27 -16.19 7.70 5.83
C GLU A 27 -15.81 8.97 6.62
N LEU A 28 -15.67 10.12 5.94
CA LEU A 28 -15.24 11.35 6.59
C LEU A 28 -16.43 12.19 7.06
N GLU A 29 -16.41 12.60 8.33
CA GLU A 29 -17.38 13.56 8.85
C GLU A 29 -17.24 14.91 8.15
N GLY A 30 -18.37 15.51 7.80
CA GLY A 30 -18.41 16.79 7.07
C GLY A 30 -18.43 16.64 5.55
N ILE A 31 -18.29 15.43 5.01
CA ILE A 31 -18.50 15.13 3.59
C ILE A 31 -19.84 14.41 3.41
N ASN A 32 -20.66 14.94 2.49
CA ASN A 32 -21.96 14.34 2.17
C ASN A 32 -22.07 14.14 0.66
N LEU A 33 -21.79 12.93 0.20
CA LEU A 33 -21.87 12.55 -1.19
C LEU A 33 -23.24 11.96 -1.53
N LYS A 34 -23.74 12.29 -2.72
CA LYS A 34 -24.95 11.68 -3.30
C LYS A 34 -24.64 10.48 -4.16
N VAL A 35 -23.40 10.33 -4.58
CA VAL A 35 -22.91 9.25 -5.44
C VAL A 35 -21.76 8.57 -4.71
N ASP A 36 -21.74 7.24 -4.71
CA ASP A 36 -20.61 6.46 -4.25
C ASP A 36 -19.49 6.55 -5.30
N PRO A 37 -18.31 7.09 -4.99
CA PRO A 37 -17.23 7.21 -5.95
C PRO A 37 -16.44 5.90 -6.16
N ILE A 38 -16.61 4.91 -5.27
CA ILE A 38 -15.80 3.67 -5.27
C ILE A 38 -16.67 2.41 -5.08
N PRO A 39 -17.71 2.21 -5.92
CA PRO A 39 -18.64 1.10 -5.75
C PRO A 39 -18.00 -0.27 -5.93
N PHE A 40 -16.98 -0.42 -6.80
CA PHE A 40 -16.30 -1.70 -7.01
C PHE A 40 -15.51 -2.13 -5.77
N ILE A 41 -14.73 -1.23 -5.17
CA ILE A 41 -13.98 -1.51 -3.94
C ILE A 41 -14.92 -1.93 -2.80
N ARG A 42 -16.12 -1.36 -2.71
CA ARG A 42 -17.13 -1.80 -1.73
C ARG A 42 -17.65 -3.18 -2.02
N ALA A 43 -17.98 -3.46 -3.28
CA ALA A 43 -18.46 -4.78 -3.68
C ALA A 43 -17.40 -5.88 -3.50
N LEU A 44 -16.12 -5.52 -3.65
CA LEU A 44 -15.00 -6.45 -3.45
C LEU A 44 -14.82 -6.86 -1.98
N ALA A 45 -15.30 -6.04 -1.03
CA ALA A 45 -15.12 -6.27 0.41
C ALA A 45 -15.60 -7.64 0.87
N ASP A 46 -16.75 -8.12 0.36
CA ASP A 46 -17.34 -9.40 0.76
C ASP A 46 -16.58 -10.64 0.27
N ASN A 47 -15.64 -10.46 -0.67
CA ASN A 47 -14.89 -11.53 -1.34
C ASN A 47 -13.38 -11.36 -1.25
N SER A 48 -12.90 -10.57 -0.29
CA SER A 48 -11.48 -10.26 -0.09
C SER A 48 -11.12 -10.20 1.38
N TYR A 49 -9.84 -10.14 1.70
CA TYR A 49 -9.40 -9.59 2.97
C TYR A 49 -9.67 -8.10 2.91
N ASN A 50 -10.59 -7.65 3.73
CA ASN A 50 -11.16 -6.31 3.73
C ASN A 50 -10.70 -5.52 4.94
N GLY A 51 -10.24 -4.29 4.74
CA GLY A 51 -9.83 -3.42 5.82
C GLY A 51 -9.44 -2.03 5.34
N GLU A 52 -8.78 -1.33 6.22
CA GLU A 52 -8.16 -0.03 6.00
C GLU A 52 -6.68 -0.09 6.40
N ILE A 53 -5.88 0.79 5.88
CA ILE A 53 -4.55 1.04 6.43
C ILE A 53 -4.56 2.27 7.33
N LEU A 54 -3.67 2.29 8.33
CA LEU A 54 -3.24 3.52 8.98
C LEU A 54 -2.00 4.02 8.24
N SER A 55 -2.15 5.07 7.45
CA SER A 55 -1.06 5.62 6.64
C SER A 55 -0.15 6.54 7.46
N PRO A 56 1.18 6.47 7.31
CA PRO A 56 2.09 7.48 7.85
C PRO A 56 1.94 8.85 7.18
N GLY A 57 1.19 8.95 6.07
CA GLY A 57 1.00 10.17 5.28
C GLY A 57 -0.40 10.77 5.37
N TYR A 58 -0.48 12.11 5.22
CA TYR A 58 -1.70 12.85 4.97
C TYR A 58 -1.44 13.94 3.92
N GLY A 59 -2.15 13.93 2.81
CA GLY A 59 -1.95 14.88 1.71
C GLY A 59 -0.56 14.82 1.07
N GLY A 60 0.15 13.71 1.24
CA GLY A 60 1.49 13.48 0.74
C GLY A 60 2.26 12.48 1.59
N GLY A 61 3.50 12.20 1.18
CA GLY A 61 4.36 11.26 1.90
C GLY A 61 4.39 9.85 1.29
N THR A 62 3.88 9.68 0.08
CA THR A 62 3.76 8.41 -0.67
C THR A 62 4.94 7.45 -0.49
N ALA A 63 6.18 7.96 -0.54
CA ALA A 63 7.38 7.12 -0.37
C ALA A 63 7.52 6.48 1.03
N ASN A 64 6.87 7.02 2.05
CA ASN A 64 6.91 6.47 3.40
C ASN A 64 6.01 5.25 3.51
N ILE A 65 4.81 5.32 2.92
CA ILE A 65 3.88 4.19 2.85
C ILE A 65 4.49 3.06 2.00
N GLU A 66 5.12 3.43 0.89
CA GLU A 66 5.83 2.51 0.01
C GLU A 66 7.00 1.82 0.74
N PHE A 67 7.76 2.57 1.54
CA PHE A 67 8.83 2.01 2.39
C PHE A 67 8.27 0.97 3.36
N GLU A 68 7.21 1.28 4.09
CA GLU A 68 6.59 0.36 5.04
C GLU A 68 6.08 -0.91 4.36
N ALA A 69 5.33 -0.77 3.27
CA ALA A 69 4.75 -1.90 2.54
C ALA A 69 5.79 -2.85 1.94
N LEU A 70 6.92 -2.31 1.45
CA LEU A 70 7.95 -3.11 0.80
C LEU A 70 9.00 -3.69 1.76
N THR A 71 9.16 -3.11 2.95
CA THR A 71 10.21 -3.51 3.87
C THR A 71 9.73 -4.17 5.16
N GLY A 72 8.48 -3.93 5.55
CA GLY A 72 7.98 -4.30 6.87
C GLY A 72 8.53 -3.45 8.01
N PHE A 73 9.20 -2.32 7.70
CA PHE A 73 9.73 -1.38 8.69
C PHE A 73 8.92 -0.09 8.74
N SER A 74 8.49 0.30 9.95
CA SER A 74 7.62 1.44 10.18
C SER A 74 8.37 2.77 10.21
N MET A 75 7.66 3.83 9.84
CA MET A 75 8.10 5.21 10.02
C MET A 75 8.08 5.67 11.49
N GLU A 76 7.37 4.97 12.35
CA GLU A 76 7.12 5.37 13.73
C GLU A 76 8.41 5.51 14.57
N PRO A 77 9.38 4.56 14.57
CA PRO A 77 10.57 4.66 15.39
C PRO A 77 11.58 5.72 14.94
N PHE A 78 11.44 6.26 13.72
CA PHE A 78 12.39 7.26 13.25
C PHE A 78 12.30 8.57 14.03
N SER A 79 13.43 9.21 14.25
CA SER A 79 13.46 10.57 14.80
C SER A 79 12.77 11.56 13.86
N ALA A 80 12.32 12.70 14.41
CA ALA A 80 11.64 13.75 13.61
C ALA A 80 12.49 14.32 12.45
N ASN A 81 13.80 14.10 12.45
CA ASN A 81 14.69 14.52 11.37
C ASN A 81 14.65 13.56 10.17
N ILE A 82 14.16 12.36 10.33
CA ILE A 82 13.97 11.39 9.24
C ILE A 82 12.54 11.50 8.77
N THR A 83 12.35 12.26 7.71
CA THR A 83 11.03 12.52 7.11
C THR A 83 10.74 11.60 5.93
N SER A 84 11.77 11.03 5.29
CA SER A 84 11.63 10.07 4.21
C SER A 84 12.90 9.23 4.06
N PRO A 85 12.85 7.92 4.35
CA PRO A 85 13.98 7.01 4.12
C PRO A 85 14.49 7.04 2.68
N TYR A 86 13.59 7.10 1.70
CA TYR A 86 13.91 7.13 0.27
C TYR A 86 14.81 8.29 -0.13
N THR A 87 14.54 9.48 0.38
CA THR A 87 15.29 10.68 0.00
C THR A 87 16.57 10.88 0.82
N GLN A 88 16.59 10.36 2.05
CA GLN A 88 17.62 10.68 3.02
C GLN A 88 18.73 9.63 3.12
N PHE A 89 18.41 8.33 3.10
CA PHE A 89 19.44 7.33 3.32
C PHE A 89 19.32 6.00 2.54
N LEU A 90 18.11 5.54 2.18
CA LEU A 90 17.92 4.19 1.65
C LEU A 90 18.80 3.91 0.41
N SER A 91 18.90 4.86 -0.51
CA SER A 91 19.75 4.76 -1.70
C SER A 91 21.26 4.63 -1.41
N THR A 92 21.69 4.85 -0.16
CA THR A 92 23.10 4.73 0.25
C THR A 92 23.43 3.35 0.85
N ILE A 93 22.44 2.51 1.05
CA ILE A 93 22.58 1.15 1.56
C ILE A 93 22.81 0.21 0.38
N GLU A 94 23.75 -0.72 0.49
CA GLU A 94 24.08 -1.64 -0.62
C GLU A 94 22.97 -2.65 -0.90
N ARG A 95 22.39 -3.22 0.16
CA ARG A 95 21.29 -4.17 0.11
C ARG A 95 20.40 -4.00 1.35
N PHE A 96 19.11 -3.94 1.14
CA PHE A 96 18.13 -3.81 2.21
C PHE A 96 17.15 -5.00 2.20
N PRO A 97 16.82 -5.62 3.35
CA PRO A 97 15.84 -6.70 3.39
C PRO A 97 14.47 -6.14 3.02
N SER A 98 13.79 -6.82 2.12
CA SER A 98 12.49 -6.39 1.61
C SER A 98 11.69 -7.57 1.09
N VAL A 99 10.39 -7.41 0.93
CA VAL A 99 9.52 -8.35 0.21
C VAL A 99 10.08 -8.63 -1.19
N VAL A 100 10.58 -7.59 -1.85
CA VAL A 100 11.16 -7.67 -3.20
C VAL A 100 12.36 -8.61 -3.23
N SER A 101 13.36 -8.35 -2.35
CA SER A 101 14.58 -9.16 -2.32
C SER A 101 14.28 -10.61 -1.93
N ARG A 102 13.31 -10.83 -1.05
CA ARG A 102 12.89 -12.16 -0.63
C ARG A 102 12.24 -12.94 -1.79
N LEU A 103 11.28 -12.35 -2.49
CA LEU A 103 10.62 -12.99 -3.63
C LEU A 103 11.59 -13.20 -4.79
N LYS A 104 12.51 -12.28 -5.03
CA LYS A 104 13.59 -12.46 -5.99
C LYS A 104 14.49 -13.66 -5.64
N ASP A 105 14.90 -13.79 -4.38
CA ASP A 105 15.69 -14.92 -3.91
C ASP A 105 14.91 -16.26 -4.04
N ALA A 106 13.57 -16.21 -4.02
CA ALA A 106 12.67 -17.34 -4.31
C ALA A 106 12.44 -17.59 -5.82
N GLY A 107 13.05 -16.81 -6.70
CA GLY A 107 13.00 -17.01 -8.15
C GLY A 107 11.90 -16.23 -8.88
N TYR A 108 11.27 -15.27 -8.23
CA TYR A 108 10.31 -14.38 -8.88
C TYR A 108 11.01 -13.37 -9.79
N ALA A 109 10.36 -13.02 -10.90
CA ALA A 109 10.67 -11.82 -11.66
C ALA A 109 10.10 -10.61 -10.92
N THR A 110 10.93 -9.62 -10.59
CA THR A 110 10.52 -8.49 -9.76
C THR A 110 10.51 -7.19 -10.54
N THR A 111 9.32 -6.59 -10.70
CA THR A 111 9.12 -5.39 -11.53
C THR A 111 8.40 -4.29 -10.74
N ALA A 112 9.00 -3.10 -10.71
CA ALA A 112 8.31 -1.90 -10.27
C ALA A 112 7.74 -1.14 -11.48
N ILE A 113 6.54 -0.57 -11.34
CA ILE A 113 5.88 0.25 -12.36
C ILE A 113 5.42 1.55 -11.71
N HIS A 114 5.83 2.70 -12.30
CA HIS A 114 5.36 4.00 -11.86
C HIS A 114 5.22 4.94 -13.05
N PRO A 115 3.98 5.33 -13.44
CA PRO A 115 3.69 6.14 -14.62
C PRO A 115 4.11 7.61 -14.47
N PHE A 116 5.30 7.83 -13.94
CA PHE A 116 5.89 9.15 -13.73
C PHE A 116 7.42 9.11 -13.86
N ASN A 117 8.08 10.26 -13.68
CA ASN A 117 9.54 10.34 -13.83
C ASN A 117 10.29 9.65 -12.67
N THR A 118 11.49 9.17 -12.96
CA THR A 118 12.30 8.37 -12.03
C THR A 118 12.95 9.18 -10.89
N THR A 119 12.98 10.52 -10.99
CA THR A 119 13.67 11.36 -10.01
C THR A 119 12.86 11.59 -8.73
N MET A 120 11.55 11.40 -8.83
CA MET A 120 10.67 11.51 -7.67
C MET A 120 11.05 10.46 -6.63
N TYR A 121 11.37 10.90 -5.41
CA TYR A 121 11.80 10.07 -4.29
C TYR A 121 13.03 9.17 -4.56
N LYS A 122 13.84 9.47 -5.58
CA LYS A 122 14.99 8.62 -5.97
C LYS A 122 14.60 7.15 -6.19
N ARG A 123 13.40 6.91 -6.76
CA ARG A 123 12.87 5.54 -6.90
C ARG A 123 13.81 4.61 -7.64
N LYS A 124 14.49 5.09 -8.69
CA LYS A 124 15.42 4.26 -9.47
C LYS A 124 16.53 3.68 -8.59
N GLU A 125 17.14 4.49 -7.73
CA GLU A 125 18.19 4.08 -6.82
C GLU A 125 17.64 3.17 -5.72
N ASN A 126 16.50 3.54 -5.12
CA ASN A 126 15.89 2.81 -4.02
C ASN A 126 15.36 1.45 -4.48
N TYR A 127 14.73 1.35 -5.63
CA TYR A 127 14.26 0.07 -6.18
C TYR A 127 15.39 -0.91 -6.45
N ASN A 128 16.55 -0.41 -6.89
CA ASN A 128 17.74 -1.24 -7.02
C ASN A 128 18.22 -1.80 -5.66
N VAL A 129 18.20 -0.98 -4.60
CA VAL A 129 18.56 -1.40 -3.23
C VAL A 129 17.57 -2.42 -2.68
N LEU A 130 16.26 -2.24 -2.96
CA LEU A 130 15.21 -3.14 -2.53
C LEU A 130 15.20 -4.48 -3.30
N GLY A 131 15.83 -4.53 -4.48
CA GLY A 131 16.04 -5.78 -5.21
C GLY A 131 15.27 -5.94 -6.51
N PHE A 132 14.53 -4.93 -6.99
CA PHE A 132 13.81 -5.03 -8.27
C PHE A 132 14.74 -5.32 -9.45
N ASP A 133 14.33 -6.22 -10.34
CA ASP A 133 15.03 -6.54 -11.59
C ASP A 133 14.77 -5.48 -12.66
N ALA A 134 13.55 -4.95 -12.68
CA ALA A 134 13.11 -3.96 -13.65
C ALA A 134 12.35 -2.81 -13.01
N PHE A 135 12.49 -1.63 -13.59
CA PHE A 135 11.67 -0.45 -13.29
C PHE A 135 11.12 0.15 -14.57
N ILE A 136 9.80 0.08 -14.73
CA ILE A 136 9.04 0.65 -15.85
C ILE A 136 8.44 1.98 -15.39
N TYR A 137 8.68 3.05 -16.16
CA TYR A 137 8.26 4.40 -15.81
C TYR A 137 7.76 5.15 -17.05
N ASP A 138 7.28 6.36 -16.91
CA ASP A 138 6.55 7.13 -17.93
C ASP A 138 7.09 6.99 -19.35
N THR A 139 8.40 7.11 -19.55
CA THR A 139 9.05 7.07 -20.86
C THR A 139 9.38 5.66 -21.36
N THR A 140 9.19 4.63 -20.54
CA THR A 140 9.44 3.23 -20.89
C THR A 140 8.17 2.37 -20.91
N MET A 141 7.04 2.94 -20.50
CA MET A 141 5.73 2.29 -20.56
C MET A 141 5.25 2.12 -22.01
N SER A 142 4.56 1.01 -22.27
CA SER A 142 3.84 0.75 -23.54
C SER A 142 2.49 1.45 -23.58
N PHE A 143 1.85 1.64 -22.43
CA PHE A 143 0.52 2.25 -22.27
C PHE A 143 0.67 3.58 -21.52
N THR A 144 0.28 4.68 -22.17
CA THR A 144 0.50 6.05 -21.66
C THR A 144 -0.72 6.94 -21.83
N GLU A 145 -1.88 6.35 -22.02
CA GLU A 145 -3.14 7.04 -22.20
C GLU A 145 -3.50 7.86 -20.96
N ARG A 146 -4.04 9.04 -21.23
CA ARG A 146 -4.55 9.95 -20.21
C ARG A 146 -6.04 10.17 -20.41
N ILE A 147 -6.73 10.57 -19.36
CA ILE A 147 -8.15 10.87 -19.44
C ILE A 147 -8.32 12.39 -19.53
N ASP A 148 -8.95 12.85 -20.63
CA ASP A 148 -9.26 14.25 -20.89
C ASP A 148 -8.02 15.18 -20.73
N THR A 149 -8.07 16.17 -19.85
CA THR A 149 -6.99 17.13 -19.61
C THR A 149 -6.13 16.76 -18.39
N ASN A 150 -6.36 15.60 -17.77
CA ASN A 150 -5.53 15.12 -16.67
C ASN A 150 -4.05 15.00 -17.13
N PRO A 151 -3.10 15.66 -16.46
CA PRO A 151 -1.71 15.64 -16.87
C PRO A 151 -1.00 14.29 -16.65
N TYR A 152 -1.62 13.39 -15.89
CA TYR A 152 -1.04 12.11 -15.52
C TYR A 152 -1.54 10.97 -16.40
N ILE A 153 -0.72 9.94 -16.56
CA ILE A 153 -1.11 8.67 -17.18
C ILE A 153 -2.21 8.03 -16.34
N SER A 154 -3.22 7.49 -17.00
CA SER A 154 -4.39 6.91 -16.32
C SER A 154 -4.05 5.63 -15.58
N ASP A 155 -4.80 5.35 -14.51
CA ASP A 155 -4.69 4.09 -13.77
C ASP A 155 -5.00 2.89 -14.68
N LYS A 156 -5.95 3.04 -15.60
CA LYS A 156 -6.22 2.02 -16.60
C LYS A 156 -4.98 1.66 -17.42
N ALA A 157 -4.25 2.65 -17.93
CA ALA A 157 -3.02 2.42 -18.69
C ALA A 157 -1.91 1.79 -17.82
N ALA A 158 -1.84 2.18 -16.54
CA ALA A 158 -0.91 1.58 -15.57
C ALA A 158 -1.24 0.11 -15.28
N TYR A 159 -2.52 -0.25 -15.16
CA TYR A 159 -2.95 -1.65 -15.01
C TYR A 159 -2.72 -2.47 -16.29
N GLU A 160 -2.95 -1.91 -17.45
CA GLU A 160 -2.63 -2.57 -18.74
C GLU A 160 -1.14 -2.89 -18.84
N GLN A 161 -0.26 -2.00 -18.33
CA GLN A 161 1.18 -2.25 -18.27
C GLN A 161 1.52 -3.40 -17.31
N ALA A 162 0.88 -3.46 -16.14
CA ALA A 162 1.06 -4.54 -15.19
C ALA A 162 0.57 -5.88 -15.77
N PHE A 163 -0.60 -5.88 -16.41
CA PHE A 163 -1.16 -7.07 -17.04
C PHE A 163 -0.31 -7.56 -18.22
N GLN A 164 0.23 -6.66 -19.03
CA GLN A 164 1.19 -7.02 -20.09
C GLN A 164 2.40 -7.74 -19.47
N LYS A 165 2.92 -7.23 -18.35
CA LYS A 165 4.08 -7.81 -17.71
C LYS A 165 3.84 -9.24 -17.22
N LEU A 166 2.70 -9.51 -16.60
CA LEU A 166 2.29 -10.87 -16.20
C LEU A 166 2.27 -11.86 -17.39
N ASN A 167 1.88 -11.41 -18.58
CA ASN A 167 1.81 -12.26 -19.78
C ASN A 167 3.17 -12.46 -20.49
N GLU A 168 4.19 -11.70 -20.12
CA GLU A 168 5.52 -11.76 -20.76
C GLU A 168 6.50 -12.65 -20.00
N THR A 169 6.26 -12.92 -18.73
CA THR A 169 7.19 -13.58 -17.82
C THR A 169 6.79 -15.04 -17.64
N PRO A 170 7.70 -16.02 -17.82
CA PRO A 170 7.42 -17.42 -17.56
C PRO A 170 7.57 -17.81 -16.07
N GLU A 171 8.25 -17.01 -15.27
CA GLU A 171 8.39 -17.15 -13.83
C GLU A 171 7.19 -16.53 -13.13
N LYS A 172 7.04 -16.79 -11.83
CA LYS A 172 6.12 -16.01 -10.99
C LYS A 172 6.57 -14.55 -10.93
N ASP A 173 5.61 -13.64 -10.96
CA ASP A 173 5.87 -12.21 -10.90
C ASP A 173 5.61 -11.65 -9.50
N PHE A 174 6.50 -10.76 -9.06
CA PHE A 174 6.20 -9.74 -8.08
C PHE A 174 6.15 -8.38 -8.77
N ILE A 175 4.97 -7.78 -8.83
CA ILE A 175 4.78 -6.46 -9.44
C ILE A 175 4.40 -5.46 -8.34
N HIS A 176 5.17 -4.37 -8.24
CA HIS A 176 4.80 -3.20 -7.44
C HIS A 176 4.40 -2.06 -8.34
N LEU A 177 3.11 -1.74 -8.37
CA LEU A 177 2.53 -0.65 -9.15
C LEU A 177 2.21 0.52 -8.23
N VAL A 178 2.80 1.68 -8.52
CA VAL A 178 2.45 2.97 -7.89
C VAL A 178 1.77 3.82 -8.93
N THR A 179 0.47 4.09 -8.81
CA THR A 179 -0.26 4.88 -9.80
C THR A 179 0.02 6.39 -9.68
N MET A 180 -0.56 7.21 -10.54
CA MET A 180 -0.32 8.66 -10.53
C MET A 180 -1.54 9.49 -10.90
N GLN A 181 -2.61 8.89 -11.43
CA GLN A 181 -3.78 9.59 -11.96
C GLN A 181 -4.38 10.58 -10.97
N ASN A 182 -4.52 10.16 -9.70
CA ASN A 182 -5.19 10.94 -8.65
C ASN A 182 -4.27 11.96 -7.95
N HIS A 183 -3.02 12.14 -8.41
CA HIS A 183 -2.10 13.10 -7.82
C HIS A 183 -2.55 14.55 -8.06
N ALA A 184 -2.39 15.41 -7.07
CA ALA A 184 -2.59 16.85 -7.22
C ALA A 184 -1.65 17.46 -8.29
N PRO A 185 -1.99 18.61 -8.91
CA PRO A 185 -3.15 19.45 -8.66
C PRO A 185 -4.44 18.92 -9.28
N TYR A 186 -5.57 19.25 -8.68
CA TYR A 186 -6.88 18.78 -9.15
C TYR A 186 -7.57 19.78 -10.10
N THR A 187 -7.02 20.97 -10.26
CA THR A 187 -7.59 22.05 -11.07
C THR A 187 -7.63 21.66 -12.54
N ASP A 188 -8.81 21.77 -13.15
CA ASP A 188 -9.04 21.58 -14.58
C ASP A 188 -8.60 20.20 -15.16
N LYS A 189 -8.67 19.14 -14.34
CA LYS A 189 -8.33 17.79 -14.79
C LYS A 189 -9.33 17.24 -15.83
N TYR A 190 -10.61 17.61 -15.73
CA TYR A 190 -11.68 17.09 -16.56
C TYR A 190 -12.56 18.22 -17.06
N THR A 191 -12.95 18.17 -18.35
CA THR A 191 -13.82 19.15 -18.99
C THR A 191 -15.29 18.85 -18.77
N ASP A 192 -15.64 17.57 -18.64
CA ASP A 192 -16.98 17.10 -18.32
C ASP A 192 -16.91 16.16 -17.11
N ILE A 193 -17.62 16.53 -16.06
CA ILE A 193 -17.69 15.75 -14.82
C ILE A 193 -19.16 15.38 -14.59
N PRO A 194 -19.63 14.23 -15.09
CA PRO A 194 -21.06 13.84 -15.01
C PRO A 194 -21.59 13.76 -13.58
N THR A 195 -20.75 13.43 -12.62
CA THR A 195 -21.07 13.34 -11.19
C THR A 195 -21.00 14.68 -10.45
N TYR A 196 -20.63 15.74 -11.16
CA TYR A 196 -20.42 17.06 -10.60
C TYR A 196 -21.64 17.63 -9.84
N GLU A 197 -22.82 17.62 -10.48
CA GLU A 197 -24.07 18.09 -9.89
C GLU A 197 -24.64 17.13 -8.84
N GLU A 198 -24.33 15.86 -8.97
CA GLU A 198 -24.83 14.78 -8.14
C GLU A 198 -24.00 14.59 -6.86
N SER A 199 -22.72 14.94 -6.86
CA SER A 199 -21.81 14.71 -5.74
C SER A 199 -22.17 15.49 -4.47
N GLY A 200 -22.88 16.61 -4.58
CA GLY A 200 -23.17 17.51 -3.46
C GLY A 200 -21.99 18.39 -3.02
N ILE A 201 -20.78 18.19 -3.56
CA ILE A 201 -19.59 19.00 -3.30
C ILE A 201 -19.53 20.17 -4.28
N LYS A 202 -19.25 21.38 -3.77
CA LYS A 202 -19.22 22.60 -4.57
C LYS A 202 -17.82 23.01 -5.02
N ASP A 203 -16.79 22.58 -4.30
CA ASP A 203 -15.41 22.89 -4.62
C ASP A 203 -14.99 22.22 -5.93
N PRO A 204 -14.48 22.97 -6.93
CA PRO A 204 -14.11 22.40 -8.23
C PRO A 204 -12.99 21.37 -8.13
N ASP A 205 -11.97 21.60 -7.29
CA ASP A 205 -10.84 20.69 -7.13
C ASP A 205 -11.28 19.39 -6.44
N ALA A 206 -12.12 19.49 -5.40
CA ALA A 206 -12.70 18.32 -4.74
C ALA A 206 -13.57 17.49 -5.69
N ARG A 207 -14.26 18.12 -6.64
CA ARG A 207 -15.04 17.40 -7.68
C ARG A 207 -14.17 16.69 -8.70
N ASN A 208 -13.09 17.32 -9.15
CA ASN A 208 -12.11 16.67 -10.00
C ASN A 208 -11.47 15.46 -9.29
N TYR A 209 -11.17 15.60 -8.00
CA TYR A 209 -10.68 14.49 -7.20
C TYR A 209 -11.70 13.34 -7.06
N LEU A 210 -12.99 13.65 -6.87
CA LEU A 210 -14.02 12.60 -6.88
C LEU A 210 -14.10 11.89 -8.23
N GLN A 211 -13.91 12.61 -9.32
CA GLN A 211 -13.87 12.01 -10.66
C GLN A 211 -12.63 11.14 -10.85
N ASP A 212 -11.48 11.53 -10.29
CA ASP A 212 -10.28 10.69 -10.21
C ASP A 212 -10.61 9.35 -9.54
N LEU A 213 -11.26 9.37 -8.37
CA LEU A 213 -11.63 8.15 -7.63
C LEU A 213 -12.56 7.24 -8.44
N ILE A 214 -13.56 7.80 -9.11
CA ILE A 214 -14.48 7.03 -9.96
C ILE A 214 -13.70 6.34 -11.09
N TYR A 215 -12.82 7.04 -11.77
CA TYR A 215 -12.02 6.44 -12.84
C TYR A 215 -11.02 5.38 -12.33
N SER A 216 -10.43 5.60 -11.14
CA SER A 216 -9.56 4.61 -10.52
C SER A 216 -10.31 3.34 -10.12
N ASP A 217 -11.50 3.47 -9.54
CA ASP A 217 -12.35 2.34 -9.15
C ASP A 217 -12.78 1.52 -10.39
N GLN A 218 -13.20 2.20 -11.45
CA GLN A 218 -13.52 1.57 -12.74
C GLN A 218 -12.31 0.88 -13.38
N ALA A 219 -11.13 1.49 -13.29
CA ALA A 219 -9.90 0.90 -13.81
C ALA A 219 -9.51 -0.37 -13.05
N LEU A 220 -9.68 -0.37 -11.72
CA LEU A 220 -9.45 -1.55 -10.89
C LEU A 220 -10.46 -2.67 -11.20
N GLU A 221 -11.74 -2.34 -11.44
CA GLU A 221 -12.76 -3.31 -11.85
C GLU A 221 -12.37 -4.02 -13.16
N LEU A 222 -11.92 -3.25 -14.15
CA LEU A 222 -11.43 -3.80 -15.41
C LEU A 222 -10.21 -4.70 -15.22
N PHE A 223 -9.26 -4.27 -14.41
CA PHE A 223 -8.06 -5.05 -14.09
C PHE A 223 -8.41 -6.37 -13.38
N ALA A 224 -9.26 -6.32 -12.36
CA ALA A 224 -9.73 -7.52 -11.66
C ALA A 224 -10.46 -8.49 -12.62
N SER A 225 -11.25 -7.96 -13.55
CA SER A 225 -11.92 -8.76 -14.60
C SER A 225 -10.92 -9.43 -15.54
N GLN A 226 -9.84 -8.73 -15.92
CA GLN A 226 -8.77 -9.32 -16.74
C GLN A 226 -8.00 -10.40 -15.99
N LEU A 227 -7.71 -10.17 -14.69
CA LEU A 227 -7.06 -11.19 -13.85
C LEU A 227 -7.91 -12.44 -13.68
N ALA A 228 -9.23 -12.32 -13.63
CA ALA A 228 -10.15 -13.46 -13.54
C ALA A 228 -10.10 -14.38 -14.78
N GLU A 229 -9.64 -13.88 -15.92
CA GLU A 229 -9.43 -14.66 -17.15
C GLU A 229 -8.01 -15.26 -17.26
N LEU A 230 -7.11 -14.93 -16.32
CA LEU A 230 -5.75 -15.43 -16.28
C LEU A 230 -5.69 -16.81 -15.62
N ASP A 231 -5.05 -17.78 -16.27
CA ASP A 231 -4.89 -19.13 -15.72
C ASP A 231 -3.92 -19.17 -14.53
N GLU A 232 -3.00 -18.21 -14.43
CA GLU A 232 -2.02 -18.14 -13.37
C GLU A 232 -2.61 -17.60 -12.06
N PRO A 233 -2.46 -18.33 -10.94
CA PRO A 233 -2.90 -17.85 -9.64
C PRO A 233 -2.20 -16.53 -9.28
N THR A 234 -2.99 -15.52 -8.94
CA THR A 234 -2.50 -14.18 -8.65
C THR A 234 -3.19 -13.60 -7.43
N VAL A 235 -2.41 -13.04 -6.52
CA VAL A 235 -2.88 -12.28 -5.35
C VAL A 235 -2.58 -10.80 -5.56
N VAL A 236 -3.56 -9.95 -5.32
CA VAL A 236 -3.44 -8.50 -5.39
C VAL A 236 -3.63 -7.90 -4.01
N VAL A 237 -2.68 -7.07 -3.58
CA VAL A 237 -2.81 -6.17 -2.43
C VAL A 237 -3.03 -4.77 -2.97
N PHE A 238 -4.23 -4.24 -2.82
CA PHE A 238 -4.62 -2.90 -3.25
C PHE A 238 -4.85 -2.00 -2.05
N TRP A 239 -4.23 -0.81 -2.07
CA TRP A 239 -4.44 0.21 -1.04
C TRP A 239 -4.29 1.62 -1.58
N GLY A 240 -4.93 2.59 -0.91
CA GLY A 240 -4.62 4.01 -1.10
C GLY A 240 -3.41 4.41 -0.25
N ASP A 241 -2.54 5.26 -0.76
CA ASP A 241 -1.34 5.66 0.00
C ASP A 241 -1.66 6.67 1.14
N HIS A 242 -2.50 7.64 0.89
CA HIS A 242 -2.94 8.63 1.88
C HIS A 242 -4.23 9.35 1.43
N LEU A 243 -4.92 10.00 2.39
CA LEU A 243 -6.01 10.91 2.05
C LEU A 243 -5.49 12.14 1.31
N SER A 244 -6.32 12.65 0.39
CA SER A 244 -6.09 13.96 -0.21
C SER A 244 -6.47 15.08 0.75
N SER A 245 -5.70 16.17 0.77
CA SER A 245 -6.02 17.38 1.51
C SER A 245 -7.05 18.30 0.82
N VAL A 246 -7.62 17.88 -0.31
CA VAL A 246 -8.51 18.67 -1.17
C VAL A 246 -9.80 19.12 -0.47
N PHE A 247 -10.28 18.38 0.52
CA PHE A 247 -11.50 18.73 1.27
C PHE A 247 -11.31 19.84 2.30
N GLY A 248 -10.06 20.22 2.59
CA GLY A 248 -9.70 21.37 3.40
C GLY A 248 -9.82 21.18 4.91
N GLY A 249 -9.42 22.24 5.65
CA GLY A 249 -9.26 22.20 7.10
C GLY A 249 -10.53 21.91 7.91
N LYS A 250 -11.73 22.24 7.40
CA LYS A 250 -12.98 21.95 8.12
C LYS A 250 -13.27 20.46 8.24
N VAL A 251 -12.96 19.68 7.20
CA VAL A 251 -13.10 18.22 7.24
C VAL A 251 -12.04 17.67 8.18
N TYR A 252 -10.81 18.16 8.10
CA TYR A 252 -9.74 17.76 9.03
C TYR A 252 -10.12 17.99 10.50
N GLU A 253 -10.71 19.16 10.82
CA GLU A 253 -11.13 19.51 12.19
C GLU A 253 -12.34 18.69 12.70
N ALA A 254 -13.16 18.17 11.80
CA ALA A 254 -14.35 17.37 12.15
C ALA A 254 -14.01 15.90 12.46
N ASN A 255 -12.86 15.40 12.01
CA ASN A 255 -12.44 14.01 12.15
C ASN A 255 -11.30 13.85 13.15
N THR A 256 -11.11 12.64 13.67
CA THR A 256 -9.94 12.34 14.50
C THR A 256 -8.68 12.25 13.64
N VAL A 257 -7.50 12.41 14.27
CA VAL A 257 -6.24 12.26 13.53
C VAL A 257 -6.12 10.88 12.88
N PRO A 258 -6.42 9.76 13.55
CA PRO A 258 -6.42 8.46 12.89
C PRO A 258 -7.35 8.37 11.69
N ASP A 259 -8.56 8.95 11.74
CA ASP A 259 -9.51 8.90 10.60
C ASP A 259 -8.94 9.61 9.37
N MET A 260 -8.17 10.69 9.58
CA MET A 260 -7.50 11.41 8.49
C MET A 260 -6.28 10.69 7.91
N HIS A 261 -5.90 9.55 8.50
CA HIS A 261 -4.80 8.70 8.05
C HIS A 261 -5.27 7.33 7.53
N LYS A 262 -6.58 7.10 7.41
CA LYS A 262 -7.11 5.83 6.92
C LYS A 262 -7.38 5.85 5.43
N THR A 263 -7.03 4.77 4.75
CA THR A 263 -7.38 4.54 3.34
C THR A 263 -7.80 3.08 3.13
N PRO A 264 -8.61 2.78 2.09
CA PRO A 264 -9.07 1.42 1.83
C PRO A 264 -7.93 0.44 1.56
N LEU A 265 -8.08 -0.78 2.08
CA LEU A 265 -7.23 -1.94 1.80
C LEU A 265 -8.09 -3.10 1.33
N ARG A 266 -7.68 -3.78 0.25
CA ARG A 266 -8.24 -5.04 -0.23
C ARG A 266 -7.14 -6.00 -0.62
N ILE A 267 -7.19 -7.23 -0.11
CA ILE A 267 -6.32 -8.31 -0.59
C ILE A 267 -7.23 -9.38 -1.19
N PHE A 268 -7.09 -9.62 -2.48
CA PHE A 268 -7.92 -10.53 -3.24
C PHE A 268 -7.12 -11.39 -4.21
N SER A 269 -7.69 -12.49 -4.66
CA SER A 269 -7.08 -13.37 -5.65
C SER A 269 -8.05 -13.68 -6.80
N ASN A 270 -7.48 -14.11 -7.93
CA ASN A 270 -8.27 -14.55 -9.09
C ASN A 270 -8.67 -16.03 -9.05
N TYR A 271 -8.25 -16.78 -8.04
CA TYR A 271 -8.46 -18.24 -7.97
C TYR A 271 -9.32 -18.67 -6.79
N GLU A 272 -9.44 -17.86 -5.76
CA GLU A 272 -10.17 -18.19 -4.54
C GLU A 272 -10.82 -16.94 -3.94
N SER A 273 -12.07 -17.08 -3.47
CA SER A 273 -12.76 -15.99 -2.78
C SER A 273 -12.63 -16.22 -1.27
N ASN A 274 -11.78 -15.45 -0.62
CA ASN A 274 -11.52 -15.53 0.81
C ASN A 274 -11.92 -14.23 1.50
N TYR A 275 -12.80 -14.31 2.46
CA TYR A 275 -13.17 -13.18 3.31
C TYR A 275 -12.40 -13.21 4.63
N LYS A 276 -11.79 -12.09 4.99
CA LYS A 276 -11.26 -11.80 6.32
C LYS A 276 -11.45 -10.32 6.60
N ASP A 277 -12.01 -9.99 7.76
CA ASP A 277 -12.03 -8.61 8.25
C ASP A 277 -10.69 -8.31 8.91
N LEU A 278 -9.91 -7.40 8.31
CA LEU A 278 -8.62 -6.97 8.82
C LEU A 278 -8.74 -5.79 9.80
N GLY A 279 -9.90 -5.12 9.84
CA GLY A 279 -10.02 -3.83 10.51
C GLY A 279 -9.05 -2.81 9.93
N THR A 280 -8.38 -2.04 10.80
CA THR A 280 -7.31 -1.13 10.38
C THR A 280 -5.96 -1.74 10.71
N ILE A 281 -5.06 -1.84 9.72
CA ILE A 281 -3.71 -2.38 9.89
C ILE A 281 -2.62 -1.40 9.40
N SER A 282 -1.39 -1.57 9.87
CA SER A 282 -0.23 -0.86 9.29
C SER A 282 0.25 -1.51 7.99
N PRO A 283 0.81 -0.74 7.03
CA PRO A 283 1.32 -1.29 5.76
C PRO A 283 2.42 -2.34 5.94
N ILE A 284 3.13 -2.34 7.06
CA ILE A 284 4.19 -3.32 7.38
C ILE A 284 3.68 -4.76 7.41
N TYR A 285 2.38 -4.99 7.57
CA TYR A 285 1.76 -6.32 7.68
C TYR A 285 1.28 -6.90 6.35
N PHE A 286 1.35 -6.17 5.24
CA PHE A 286 0.79 -6.62 3.96
C PHE A 286 1.33 -7.96 3.50
N TYR A 287 2.63 -8.17 3.63
CA TYR A 287 3.22 -9.42 3.18
C TYR A 287 2.88 -10.61 4.09
N THR A 288 2.71 -10.39 5.39
CA THR A 288 2.24 -11.45 6.31
C THR A 288 0.82 -11.90 5.97
N GLU A 289 -0.06 -10.98 5.55
CA GLU A 289 -1.40 -11.31 5.08
C GLU A 289 -1.37 -12.11 3.76
N VAL A 290 -0.45 -11.81 2.85
CA VAL A 290 -0.22 -12.62 1.64
C VAL A 290 0.27 -14.02 2.01
N LEU A 291 1.20 -14.14 2.96
CA LEU A 291 1.70 -15.44 3.44
C LEU A 291 0.61 -16.26 4.11
N GLU A 292 -0.31 -15.61 4.84
CA GLU A 292 -1.47 -16.28 5.42
C GLU A 292 -2.43 -16.79 4.33
N MET A 293 -2.83 -15.91 3.40
CA MET A 293 -3.73 -16.27 2.29
C MET A 293 -3.20 -17.44 1.46
N THR A 294 -1.88 -17.49 1.25
CA THR A 294 -1.23 -18.51 0.43
C THR A 294 -0.75 -19.73 1.22
N GLN A 295 -0.96 -19.79 2.53
CA GLN A 295 -0.49 -20.82 3.45
C GLN A 295 1.03 -21.02 3.39
N THR A 296 1.76 -19.92 3.27
CA THR A 296 3.23 -19.90 3.16
C THR A 296 3.86 -19.77 4.54
N ARG A 297 5.01 -20.43 4.73
CA ARG A 297 5.79 -20.36 5.97
C ARG A 297 6.29 -18.96 6.25
N LEU A 298 6.25 -18.60 7.51
CA LEU A 298 6.79 -17.35 8.02
C LEU A 298 8.29 -17.48 8.29
N SER A 299 9.05 -16.46 7.89
CA SER A 299 10.38 -16.25 8.46
C SER A 299 10.27 -15.81 9.93
N PRO A 300 11.37 -15.80 10.69
CA PRO A 300 11.35 -15.22 12.03
C PRO A 300 10.84 -13.77 12.08
N PHE A 301 11.15 -12.95 11.06
CA PHE A 301 10.65 -11.57 10.96
C PHE A 301 9.15 -11.51 10.71
N ASP A 302 8.64 -12.37 9.80
CA ASP A 302 7.18 -12.42 9.56
C ASP A 302 6.43 -12.89 10.81
N ALA A 303 6.99 -13.85 11.56
CA ALA A 303 6.41 -14.31 12.83
C ALA A 303 6.39 -13.21 13.89
N LEU A 304 7.43 -12.37 13.94
CA LEU A 304 7.46 -11.16 14.78
C LEU A 304 6.36 -10.19 14.35
N LEU A 305 6.19 -9.93 13.05
CA LEU A 305 5.15 -9.05 12.52
C LEU A 305 3.74 -9.60 12.80
N GLU A 306 3.51 -10.90 12.63
CA GLU A 306 2.21 -11.54 12.95
C GLU A 306 1.87 -11.40 14.44
N THR A 307 2.87 -11.59 15.33
CA THR A 307 2.69 -11.39 16.76
C THR A 307 2.45 -9.91 17.10
N LEU A 308 3.19 -9.00 16.47
CA LEU A 308 3.00 -7.56 16.65
C LEU A 308 1.61 -7.11 16.19
N GLN A 309 1.13 -7.61 15.06
CA GLN A 309 -0.19 -7.29 14.53
C GLN A 309 -1.31 -7.73 15.48
N SER A 310 -1.14 -8.87 16.17
CA SER A 310 -2.14 -9.36 17.13
C SER A 310 -2.30 -8.46 18.36
N GLU A 311 -1.25 -7.70 18.73
CA GLU A 311 -1.24 -6.78 19.86
C GLU A 311 -1.48 -5.32 19.46
N VAL A 312 -0.88 -4.90 18.33
CA VAL A 312 -0.92 -3.54 17.81
C VAL A 312 -1.18 -3.58 16.30
N PRO A 313 -2.42 -3.79 15.87
CA PRO A 313 -2.75 -3.99 14.45
C PRO A 313 -2.41 -2.80 13.58
N ALA A 314 -2.46 -1.59 14.11
CA ALA A 314 -2.07 -0.38 13.38
C ALA A 314 -1.34 0.59 14.31
N PHE A 315 -0.23 1.13 13.84
CA PHE A 315 0.50 2.15 14.59
C PHE A 315 1.30 3.08 13.69
N GLU A 316 1.32 4.32 14.11
CA GLU A 316 2.13 5.42 13.60
C GLU A 316 2.49 6.36 14.77
N LYS A 317 3.32 7.38 14.51
CA LYS A 317 3.69 8.34 15.55
C LYS A 317 2.47 8.91 16.26
N SER A 318 2.37 8.68 17.56
CA SER A 318 1.28 9.11 18.41
C SER A 318 -0.10 8.57 18.04
N MET A 319 -0.14 7.47 17.32
CA MET A 319 -1.34 6.73 16.95
C MET A 319 -1.06 5.24 17.08
N TYR A 320 -1.58 4.58 18.09
CA TYR A 320 -1.43 3.14 18.31
C TYR A 320 -2.81 2.54 18.54
N LEU A 321 -3.23 1.64 17.67
CA LEU A 321 -4.47 0.91 17.83
C LEU A 321 -4.25 -0.24 18.81
N ASN A 322 -4.92 -0.18 19.96
CA ASN A 322 -4.88 -1.25 20.93
C ASN A 322 -5.83 -2.37 20.48
N ALA A 323 -5.31 -3.58 20.25
CA ALA A 323 -6.09 -4.71 19.76
C ALA A 323 -7.20 -5.14 20.73
N GLU A 324 -6.95 -5.08 22.04
CA GLU A 324 -7.91 -5.51 23.07
C GLU A 324 -9.12 -4.59 23.15
N THR A 325 -8.89 -3.26 23.05
CA THR A 325 -9.94 -2.25 23.24
C THR A 325 -10.53 -1.71 21.95
N GLY A 326 -9.83 -1.87 20.82
CA GLY A 326 -10.19 -1.24 19.54
C GLY A 326 -10.06 0.28 19.54
N VAL A 327 -9.32 0.86 20.50
CA VAL A 327 -9.20 2.30 20.68
C VAL A 327 -7.76 2.74 20.39
N TYR A 328 -7.63 3.89 19.70
CA TYR A 328 -6.34 4.52 19.50
C TYR A 328 -5.85 5.23 20.75
N VAL A 329 -4.60 4.98 21.12
CA VAL A 329 -3.88 5.69 22.18
C VAL A 329 -2.73 6.48 21.56
N SER A 330 -2.29 7.54 22.27
CA SER A 330 -1.27 8.46 21.73
C SER A 330 0.16 8.12 22.20
N SER A 331 0.29 7.23 23.17
CA SER A 331 1.57 6.82 23.72
C SER A 331 1.66 5.30 23.82
N ARG A 332 2.85 4.74 23.57
CA ARG A 332 3.15 3.33 23.83
C ARG A 332 2.96 2.94 25.29
N GLU A 333 3.11 3.91 26.22
CA GLU A 333 2.90 3.68 27.65
C GLU A 333 1.45 3.32 28.02
N ASP A 334 0.49 3.66 27.14
CA ASP A 334 -0.93 3.37 27.30
C ASP A 334 -1.32 1.99 26.74
N LEU A 335 -0.37 1.27 26.13
CA LEU A 335 -0.56 -0.11 25.64
C LEU A 335 -0.32 -1.14 26.76
N SER A 336 -0.71 -2.40 26.50
CA SER A 336 -0.41 -3.54 27.36
C SER A 336 1.11 -3.74 27.55
N GLU A 337 1.53 -4.51 28.57
CA GLU A 337 2.94 -4.86 28.75
C GLU A 337 3.44 -5.70 27.57
N GLU A 338 2.65 -6.66 27.13
CA GLU A 338 2.91 -7.53 25.97
C GLU A 338 3.10 -6.73 24.68
N ALA A 339 2.21 -5.78 24.41
CA ALA A 339 2.31 -4.91 23.23
C ALA A 339 3.59 -4.06 23.24
N ARG A 340 3.98 -3.56 24.41
CA ARG A 340 5.22 -2.78 24.55
C ARG A 340 6.47 -3.63 24.37
N GLU A 341 6.49 -4.86 24.90
CA GLU A 341 7.61 -5.77 24.73
C GLU A 341 7.81 -6.16 23.27
N ILE A 342 6.76 -6.53 22.57
CA ILE A 342 6.87 -6.91 21.14
C ILE A 342 7.25 -5.71 20.25
N LEU A 343 6.76 -4.50 20.55
CA LEU A 343 7.20 -3.26 19.89
C LEU A 343 8.70 -3.00 20.13
N LEU A 344 9.20 -3.28 21.33
CA LEU A 344 10.62 -3.13 21.62
C LEU A 344 11.47 -4.13 20.84
N ASP A 345 11.03 -5.38 20.72
CA ASP A 345 11.73 -6.39 19.92
C ASP A 345 11.75 -5.99 18.44
N TYR A 346 10.63 -5.50 17.93
CA TYR A 346 10.54 -4.97 16.58
C TYR A 346 11.48 -3.78 16.35
N ASP A 347 11.53 -2.81 17.25
CA ASP A 347 12.44 -1.67 17.19
C ASP A 347 13.92 -2.11 17.16
N GLN A 348 14.27 -3.14 17.93
CA GLN A 348 15.64 -3.68 17.96
C GLN A 348 16.04 -4.27 16.60
N ILE A 349 15.14 -4.99 15.92
CA ILE A 349 15.38 -5.53 14.59
C ILE A 349 15.52 -4.39 13.57
N GLN A 350 14.60 -3.42 13.59
CA GLN A 350 14.69 -2.25 12.71
C GLN A 350 15.99 -1.47 12.95
N TYR A 351 16.37 -1.24 14.18
CA TYR A 351 17.62 -0.59 14.53
C TYR A 351 18.85 -1.38 14.05
N ASP A 352 18.85 -2.71 14.26
CA ASP A 352 19.96 -3.57 13.82
C ASP A 352 20.19 -3.50 12.32
N VAL A 353 19.12 -3.53 11.52
CA VAL A 353 19.19 -3.43 10.05
C VAL A 353 19.66 -2.06 9.59
N LEU A 354 19.16 -0.99 10.20
CA LEU A 354 19.38 0.39 9.73
C LEU A 354 20.72 0.97 10.19
N THR A 355 21.06 0.79 11.44
CA THR A 355 22.20 1.47 12.08
C THR A 355 23.06 0.55 12.94
N GLY A 356 22.61 -0.67 13.21
CA GLY A 356 23.28 -1.66 14.00
C GLY A 356 24.36 -2.44 13.25
N LYS A 357 24.67 -3.61 13.73
CA LYS A 357 25.68 -4.51 13.16
C LYS A 357 25.11 -5.52 12.15
N ARG A 358 23.79 -5.46 11.91
CA ARG A 358 23.05 -6.32 10.97
C ARG A 358 23.12 -7.81 11.31
N TYR A 359 23.17 -8.15 12.59
CA TYR A 359 23.15 -9.54 13.05
C TYR A 359 21.91 -10.31 12.58
N SER A 360 20.77 -9.64 12.48
CA SER A 360 19.53 -10.21 11.96
C SER A 360 19.67 -10.70 10.50
N LEU A 361 20.41 -9.96 9.67
CA LEU A 361 20.70 -10.39 8.28
C LEU A 361 21.66 -11.58 8.23
N GLU A 362 22.68 -11.61 9.12
CA GLU A 362 23.67 -12.68 9.17
C GLU A 362 23.08 -14.00 9.70
N ASN A 363 21.99 -13.94 10.48
CA ASN A 363 21.33 -15.08 11.12
C ASN A 363 20.01 -15.50 10.42
N ASP A 364 19.85 -15.18 9.15
CA ASP A 364 18.70 -15.60 8.33
C ASP A 364 17.32 -15.19 8.91
N PHE A 365 17.26 -14.08 9.65
CA PHE A 365 16.04 -13.64 10.32
C PHE A 365 14.90 -13.28 9.33
N PHE A 366 15.26 -12.97 8.10
CA PHE A 366 14.35 -12.60 7.01
C PHE A 366 14.11 -13.72 5.97
N LYS A 367 14.53 -14.97 6.29
CA LYS A 367 14.39 -16.12 5.37
C LYS A 367 13.51 -17.22 5.95
#